data_906befe850b6d6d123f2da8861004b09
#
_entry.id   906befe850b6d6d123f2da8861004b09
#
_cell.length_a   1.000
_cell.length_b   1.000
_cell.length_c   1.000
_cell.angle_alpha   90.00
_cell.angle_beta   90.00
_cell.angle_gamma   90.00
#
_symmetry.space_group_name_H-M   'P 1'
#
loop_
_entity.id
_entity.type
_entity.pdbx_description
1 polymer ?
#
loop_
_entity_poly.entity_id
_entity_poly.type
_entity_poly.pdbx_seq_one_letter_code
_entity_poly.pdbx_strand_id
1 'polypeptide(L)'
;NVENQTGITTFFIDNKIDSGEIILQEKVELTNNTTAAELHNTLMNNGSRLLTNTLEIIRDGDATQNAQVLTLDMKEAPKLTKELLKIDWGRSANDIHNLIRGLSPFLDSQTKLKDVAICPSAWFTLQDENGLQKRIKIHLSEVIKSDSKQLTSIKTDNKSYLNIVTSNNEISILNLQAEGKNPMTIEQFLQGNKITNNHKVL
;
A
#
# COMPACT_ATOMS: atom_id res chain seq x y z
N ASN A 1 -3.13 -9.23 -0.32
CA ASN A 1 -3.26 -10.57 -0.94
C ASN A 1 -1.91 -11.16 -1.37
N VAL A 2 -0.80 -10.39 -1.30
CA VAL A 2 0.56 -10.83 -1.71
C VAL A 2 0.60 -11.30 -3.17
N GLU A 3 -0.11 -10.59 -4.05
CA GLU A 3 -0.03 -10.84 -5.49
C GLU A 3 1.28 -10.26 -6.04
N ASN A 4 1.87 -10.94 -7.01
CA ASN A 4 3.04 -10.47 -7.75
C ASN A 4 2.69 -9.93 -9.13
N GLN A 5 1.43 -9.97 -9.50
CA GLN A 5 0.90 -9.54 -10.79
C GLN A 5 -0.48 -8.93 -10.64
N THR A 6 -0.78 -7.95 -11.46
CA THR A 6 -2.12 -7.37 -11.67
C THR A 6 -2.31 -7.11 -13.16
N GLY A 7 -3.33 -6.36 -13.56
CA GLY A 7 -3.54 -6.05 -14.95
C GLY A 7 -4.65 -5.04 -15.22
N ILE A 8 -4.81 -4.75 -16.51
CA ILE A 8 -5.87 -3.91 -17.05
C ILE A 8 -6.61 -4.72 -18.10
N THR A 9 -7.91 -4.61 -18.09
CA THR A 9 -8.78 -5.33 -19.02
C THR A 9 -9.76 -4.37 -19.66
N THR A 10 -9.92 -4.43 -20.97
CA THR A 10 -11.04 -3.83 -21.68
C THR A 10 -12.02 -4.93 -22.09
N PHE A 11 -13.31 -4.69 -21.91
CA PHE A 11 -14.35 -5.68 -22.17
C PHE A 11 -15.64 -5.00 -22.66
N PHE A 12 -16.50 -5.73 -23.34
CA PHE A 12 -17.82 -5.23 -23.72
C PHE A 12 -18.74 -5.16 -22.50
N ILE A 13 -19.59 -4.15 -22.45
CA ILE A 13 -20.60 -4.03 -21.39
C ILE A 13 -21.81 -4.89 -21.78
N ASP A 14 -22.28 -5.70 -20.88
CA ASP A 14 -23.51 -6.47 -20.98
C ASP A 14 -24.51 -6.12 -19.86
N ASN A 15 -25.55 -6.95 -19.68
CA ASN A 15 -26.60 -6.71 -18.69
C ASN A 15 -26.18 -7.05 -17.24
N LYS A 16 -24.98 -7.62 -17.03
CA LYS A 16 -24.44 -7.95 -15.72
C LYS A 16 -23.20 -7.10 -15.46
N ILE A 17 -22.96 -6.81 -14.19
CA ILE A 17 -21.80 -6.01 -13.80
C ILE A 17 -20.52 -6.82 -14.04
N ASP A 18 -19.56 -6.22 -14.74
CA ASP A 18 -18.20 -6.73 -14.99
C ASP A 18 -18.12 -8.15 -15.60
N SER A 19 -19.13 -8.59 -16.37
CA SER A 19 -19.20 -9.94 -16.93
C SER A 19 -19.04 -10.03 -18.46
N GLY A 20 -18.89 -8.88 -19.12
CA GLY A 20 -18.81 -8.82 -20.58
C GLY A 20 -17.53 -9.47 -21.14
N GLU A 21 -17.56 -9.80 -22.42
CA GLU A 21 -16.46 -10.48 -23.12
C GLU A 21 -15.22 -9.60 -23.23
N ILE A 22 -14.06 -10.17 -22.92
CA ILE A 22 -12.78 -9.47 -22.93
C ILE A 22 -12.35 -9.19 -24.37
N ILE A 23 -11.93 -7.94 -24.61
CA ILE A 23 -11.35 -7.48 -25.88
C ILE A 23 -9.83 -7.54 -25.81
N LEU A 24 -9.24 -6.83 -24.83
CA LEU A 24 -7.81 -6.83 -24.58
C LEU A 24 -7.50 -6.92 -23.09
N GLN A 25 -6.35 -7.49 -22.77
CA GLN A 25 -5.83 -7.56 -21.42
C GLN A 25 -4.32 -7.36 -21.42
N GLU A 26 -3.83 -6.55 -20.50
CA GLU A 26 -2.40 -6.34 -20.27
C GLU A 26 -2.05 -6.63 -18.82
N LYS A 27 -1.02 -7.45 -18.60
CA LYS A 27 -0.51 -7.80 -17.27
C LYS A 27 0.55 -6.81 -16.82
N VAL A 28 0.59 -6.54 -15.52
CA VAL A 28 1.56 -5.67 -14.87
C VAL A 28 2.19 -6.41 -13.70
N GLU A 29 3.50 -6.55 -13.72
CA GLU A 29 4.26 -7.17 -12.62
C GLU A 29 4.36 -6.23 -11.42
N LEU A 30 4.30 -6.82 -10.23
CA LEU A 30 4.44 -6.12 -8.95
C LEU A 30 5.72 -6.57 -8.25
N THR A 31 6.54 -5.63 -7.84
CA THR A 31 7.70 -5.90 -6.96
C THR A 31 7.27 -5.94 -5.50
N ASN A 32 8.15 -6.41 -4.63
CA ASN A 32 7.90 -6.41 -3.19
C ASN A 32 7.74 -4.98 -2.60
N ASN A 33 8.21 -3.96 -3.31
CA ASN A 33 8.19 -2.57 -2.85
C ASN A 33 7.23 -1.67 -3.63
N THR A 34 6.59 -2.19 -4.70
CA THR A 34 5.63 -1.39 -5.50
C THR A 34 4.54 -0.80 -4.61
N THR A 35 4.45 0.52 -4.57
CA THR A 35 3.41 1.24 -3.82
C THR A 35 2.10 1.33 -4.60
N ALA A 36 1.00 1.63 -3.90
CA ALA A 36 -0.28 1.89 -4.57
C ALA A 36 -0.21 3.09 -5.52
N ALA A 37 0.58 4.11 -5.20
CA ALA A 37 0.78 5.27 -6.06
C ALA A 37 1.55 4.92 -7.35
N GLU A 38 2.64 4.15 -7.24
CA GLU A 38 3.39 3.67 -8.41
C GLU A 38 2.50 2.80 -9.31
N LEU A 39 1.76 1.87 -8.71
CA LEU A 39 0.84 1.03 -9.45
C LEU A 39 -0.24 1.86 -10.14
N HIS A 40 -0.84 2.83 -9.46
CA HIS A 40 -1.83 3.73 -10.04
C HIS A 40 -1.29 4.42 -11.30
N ASN A 41 -0.08 4.99 -11.24
CA ASN A 41 0.54 5.65 -12.40
C ASN A 41 0.80 4.67 -13.55
N THR A 42 1.30 3.48 -13.25
CA THR A 42 1.55 2.43 -14.23
C THR A 42 0.26 2.02 -14.93
N LEU A 43 -0.80 1.74 -14.16
CA LEU A 43 -2.10 1.34 -14.69
C LEU A 43 -2.75 2.47 -15.51
N MET A 44 -2.63 3.73 -15.09
CA MET A 44 -3.15 4.88 -15.82
C MET A 44 -2.49 5.02 -17.20
N ASN A 45 -1.15 4.92 -17.26
CA ASN A 45 -0.41 5.05 -18.51
C ASN A 45 -0.67 3.87 -19.46
N ASN A 46 -0.63 2.65 -18.94
CA ASN A 46 -0.89 1.44 -19.74
C ASN A 46 -2.35 1.38 -20.17
N GLY A 47 -3.28 1.79 -19.29
CA GLY A 47 -4.71 1.80 -19.58
C GLY A 47 -5.09 2.76 -20.71
N SER A 48 -4.48 3.95 -20.77
CA SER A 48 -4.73 4.90 -21.85
C SER A 48 -4.31 4.33 -23.21
N ARG A 49 -3.15 3.67 -23.26
CA ARG A 49 -2.66 2.99 -24.47
C ARG A 49 -3.55 1.79 -24.83
N LEU A 50 -3.90 0.96 -23.85
CA LEU A 50 -4.75 -0.21 -24.08
C LEU A 50 -6.13 0.20 -24.61
N LEU A 51 -6.70 1.28 -24.08
CA LEU A 51 -7.98 1.82 -24.54
C LEU A 51 -7.91 2.29 -25.99
N THR A 52 -6.84 3.00 -26.39
CA THR A 52 -6.63 3.42 -27.78
C THR A 52 -6.59 2.22 -28.72
N ASN A 53 -5.78 1.20 -28.38
CA ASN A 53 -5.70 -0.03 -29.17
C ASN A 53 -7.04 -0.76 -29.24
N THR A 54 -7.79 -0.78 -28.14
CA THR A 54 -9.14 -1.39 -28.11
C THR A 54 -10.09 -0.72 -29.08
N LEU A 55 -10.09 0.62 -29.14
CA LEU A 55 -10.95 1.37 -30.05
C LEU A 55 -10.56 1.14 -31.52
N GLU A 56 -9.26 1.02 -31.83
CA GLU A 56 -8.79 0.68 -33.16
C GLU A 56 -9.27 -0.70 -33.61
N ILE A 57 -9.13 -1.72 -32.77
CA ILE A 57 -9.59 -3.09 -33.03
C ILE A 57 -11.09 -3.13 -33.23
N ILE A 58 -11.87 -2.40 -32.44
CA ILE A 58 -13.33 -2.31 -32.60
C ILE A 58 -13.70 -1.64 -33.95
N ARG A 59 -13.04 -0.51 -34.29
CA ARG A 59 -13.25 0.23 -35.52
C ARG A 59 -12.97 -0.63 -36.74
N ASP A 60 -11.92 -1.45 -36.71
CA ASP A 60 -11.49 -2.26 -37.86
C ASP A 60 -12.29 -3.58 -37.96
N GLY A 61 -13.15 -3.86 -36.99
CA GLY A 61 -14.02 -5.05 -37.00
C GLY A 61 -13.32 -6.34 -36.53
N ASP A 62 -12.11 -6.21 -35.98
CA ASP A 62 -11.25 -7.33 -35.58
C ASP A 62 -11.40 -7.70 -34.08
N ALA A 63 -12.39 -7.13 -33.37
CA ALA A 63 -12.60 -7.40 -31.96
C ALA A 63 -12.97 -8.86 -31.72
N THR A 64 -12.06 -9.62 -31.12
CA THR A 64 -12.35 -10.96 -30.62
C THR A 64 -13.11 -10.89 -29.31
N GLN A 65 -14.08 -11.77 -29.13
CA GLN A 65 -14.92 -11.86 -27.95
C GLN A 65 -14.44 -13.08 -27.12
N ASN A 66 -13.73 -12.82 -26.03
CA ASN A 66 -13.25 -13.89 -25.16
C ASN A 66 -14.08 -13.89 -23.87
N ALA A 67 -14.81 -14.98 -23.63
CA ALA A 67 -15.60 -15.14 -22.41
C ALA A 67 -14.71 -15.07 -21.18
N GLN A 68 -15.17 -14.36 -20.14
CA GLN A 68 -14.50 -14.34 -18.84
C GLN A 68 -14.64 -15.71 -18.17
N VAL A 69 -13.51 -16.29 -17.75
CA VAL A 69 -13.50 -17.55 -16.98
C VAL A 69 -13.42 -17.20 -15.50
N LEU A 70 -14.54 -17.40 -14.80
CA LEU A 70 -14.56 -17.27 -13.35
C LEU A 70 -13.90 -18.50 -12.72
N THR A 71 -12.85 -18.30 -11.92
CA THR A 71 -12.19 -19.37 -11.16
C THR A 71 -12.59 -19.31 -9.69
N LEU A 72 -12.59 -20.46 -9.02
CA LEU A 72 -12.94 -20.56 -7.59
C LEU A 72 -11.91 -19.84 -6.68
N ASP A 73 -10.72 -19.52 -7.20
CA ASP A 73 -9.63 -18.87 -6.46
C ASP A 73 -9.67 -17.33 -6.54
N MET A 74 -10.72 -16.75 -7.11
CA MET A 74 -10.86 -15.30 -7.17
C MET A 74 -10.96 -14.70 -5.78
N LYS A 75 -10.08 -13.75 -5.48
CA LYS A 75 -10.06 -13.03 -4.22
C LYS A 75 -10.95 -11.79 -4.30
N GLU A 76 -11.76 -11.59 -3.28
CA GLU A 76 -12.58 -10.40 -3.18
C GLU A 76 -11.74 -9.15 -2.88
N ALA A 77 -12.21 -8.00 -3.33
CA ALA A 77 -11.67 -6.68 -3.03
C ALA A 77 -12.67 -5.88 -2.16
N PRO A 78 -12.73 -6.15 -0.84
CA PRO A 78 -13.68 -5.49 0.03
C PRO A 78 -13.40 -4.00 0.16
N LYS A 79 -14.43 -3.23 0.50
CA LYS A 79 -14.28 -1.80 0.78
C LYS A 79 -13.28 -1.57 1.93
N LEU A 80 -12.36 -0.64 1.74
CA LEU A 80 -11.40 -0.25 2.77
C LEU A 80 -12.13 0.48 3.92
N THR A 81 -12.12 -0.12 5.11
CA THR A 81 -12.65 0.49 6.34
C THR A 81 -11.51 1.00 7.21
N LYS A 82 -11.80 1.86 8.18
CA LYS A 82 -10.77 2.40 9.09
C LYS A 82 -10.07 1.28 9.88
N GLU A 83 -10.80 0.24 10.23
CA GLU A 83 -10.29 -0.91 10.97
C GLU A 83 -9.28 -1.70 10.14
N LEU A 84 -9.57 -1.91 8.84
CA LEU A 84 -8.64 -2.59 7.92
C LEU A 84 -7.34 -1.81 7.68
N LEU A 85 -7.34 -0.50 7.92
CA LEU A 85 -6.17 0.35 7.77
C LEU A 85 -5.28 0.37 9.02
N LYS A 86 -5.80 -0.08 10.17
CA LYS A 86 -5.02 -0.16 11.41
C LYS A 86 -4.01 -1.30 11.31
N ILE A 87 -2.75 -0.98 11.62
CA ILE A 87 -1.67 -1.97 11.63
C ILE A 87 -1.83 -2.89 12.84
N ASP A 88 -1.91 -4.19 12.57
CA ASP A 88 -1.76 -5.23 13.57
C ASP A 88 -0.31 -5.67 13.65
N TRP A 89 0.40 -5.22 14.67
CA TRP A 89 1.81 -5.49 14.87
C TRP A 89 2.11 -6.96 15.24
N GLY A 90 1.10 -7.75 15.57
CA GLY A 90 1.20 -9.20 15.76
C GLY A 90 1.42 -9.97 14.47
N ARG A 91 1.20 -9.36 13.32
CA ARG A 91 1.44 -9.98 12.01
C ARG A 91 2.93 -10.00 11.64
N SER A 92 3.26 -10.69 10.55
CA SER A 92 4.61 -10.70 10.02
C SER A 92 5.01 -9.32 9.47
N ALA A 93 6.31 -9.00 9.51
CA ALA A 93 6.82 -7.76 8.93
C ALA A 93 6.48 -7.62 7.43
N ASN A 94 6.51 -8.73 6.69
CA ASN A 94 6.13 -8.73 5.28
C ASN A 94 4.64 -8.38 5.09
N ASP A 95 3.74 -8.91 5.92
CA ASP A 95 2.30 -8.58 5.84
C ASP A 95 2.05 -7.10 6.16
N ILE A 96 2.74 -6.57 7.18
CA ILE A 96 2.62 -5.17 7.57
C ILE A 96 3.20 -4.27 6.47
N HIS A 97 4.37 -4.61 5.91
CA HIS A 97 4.95 -3.88 4.79
C HIS A 97 4.03 -3.88 3.57
N ASN A 98 3.43 -5.03 3.24
CA ASN A 98 2.45 -5.14 2.15
C ASN A 98 1.20 -4.27 2.39
N LEU A 99 0.72 -4.18 3.64
CA LEU A 99 -0.38 -3.27 3.99
C LEU A 99 0.03 -1.81 3.78
N ILE A 100 1.22 -1.42 4.28
CA ILE A 100 1.73 -0.05 4.15
C ILE A 100 1.87 0.34 2.68
N ARG A 101 2.64 -0.42 1.88
CA ARG A 101 2.87 -0.11 0.47
C ARG A 101 1.60 -0.13 -0.38
N GLY A 102 0.70 -1.10 -0.10
CA GLY A 102 -0.59 -1.23 -0.80
C GLY A 102 -1.58 -0.09 -0.51
N LEU A 103 -1.30 0.76 0.47
CA LEU A 103 -2.11 1.93 0.86
C LEU A 103 -1.32 3.24 0.74
N SER A 104 -0.08 3.20 0.25
CA SER A 104 0.80 4.35 0.18
C SER A 104 0.47 5.27 -1.00
N PRO A 105 0.29 6.59 -0.75
CA PRO A 105 0.17 7.58 -1.81
C PRO A 105 1.52 8.07 -2.34
N PHE A 106 2.64 7.48 -1.92
CA PHE A 106 3.99 7.93 -2.26
C PHE A 106 4.58 7.11 -3.40
N LEU A 107 5.19 7.80 -4.37
CA LEU A 107 5.98 7.22 -5.47
C LEU A 107 7.41 6.91 -5.00
N ASP A 108 7.95 7.77 -4.15
CA ASP A 108 9.28 7.66 -3.53
C ASP A 108 9.29 8.39 -2.18
N SER A 109 10.45 8.56 -1.56
CA SER A 109 10.58 9.21 -0.24
C SER A 109 10.09 10.67 -0.18
N GLN A 110 9.97 11.34 -1.32
CA GLN A 110 9.64 12.78 -1.40
C GLN A 110 8.39 13.07 -2.23
N THR A 111 8.11 12.24 -3.22
CA THR A 111 7.06 12.46 -4.21
C THR A 111 5.76 11.78 -3.80
N LYS A 112 4.79 12.58 -3.40
CA LYS A 112 3.43 12.12 -3.14
C LYS A 112 2.55 12.35 -4.37
N LEU A 113 1.78 11.34 -4.75
CA LEU A 113 0.77 11.48 -5.79
C LEU A 113 -0.34 12.41 -5.27
N LYS A 114 -0.70 13.43 -6.04
CA LYS A 114 -1.79 14.36 -5.71
C LYS A 114 -3.14 13.71 -6.03
N ASP A 115 -4.13 14.03 -5.22
CA ASP A 115 -5.55 13.68 -5.44
C ASP A 115 -5.88 12.18 -5.50
N VAL A 116 -5.06 11.32 -4.87
CA VAL A 116 -5.34 9.89 -4.79
C VAL A 116 -6.17 9.58 -3.55
N ALA A 117 -7.47 9.70 -3.67
CA ALA A 117 -8.43 9.35 -2.62
C ALA A 117 -8.38 7.86 -2.24
N ILE A 118 -7.81 7.01 -3.11
CA ILE A 118 -7.73 5.55 -2.95
C ILE A 118 -6.57 5.07 -2.07
N CYS A 119 -5.67 5.96 -1.64
CA CYS A 119 -4.49 5.61 -0.83
C CYS A 119 -4.59 6.23 0.58
N PRO A 120 -5.41 5.66 1.48
CA PRO A 120 -5.69 6.27 2.80
C PRO A 120 -4.55 6.13 3.79
N SER A 121 -3.51 5.37 3.49
CA SER A 121 -2.35 4.99 4.31
C SER A 121 -2.70 4.12 5.53
N ALA A 122 -1.84 3.16 5.82
CA ALA A 122 -1.90 2.36 7.03
C ALA A 122 -1.54 3.23 8.25
N TRP A 123 -2.08 2.91 9.41
CA TRP A 123 -1.87 3.71 10.61
C TRP A 123 -1.81 2.87 11.89
N PHE A 124 -1.19 3.44 12.92
CA PHE A 124 -1.17 2.92 14.29
C PHE A 124 -1.28 4.06 15.29
N THR A 125 -1.36 3.73 16.57
CA THR A 125 -1.33 4.71 17.66
C THR A 125 0.00 4.62 18.40
N LEU A 126 0.70 5.74 18.52
CA LEU A 126 1.87 5.90 19.38
C LEU A 126 1.43 6.57 20.67
N GLN A 127 1.68 5.92 21.80
CA GLN A 127 1.45 6.47 23.15
C GLN A 127 2.77 6.93 23.75
N ASP A 128 2.84 8.15 24.25
CA ASP A 128 4.01 8.67 24.96
C ASP A 128 4.03 8.25 26.44
N GLU A 129 5.09 8.62 27.14
CA GLU A 129 5.30 8.32 28.57
C GLU A 129 4.25 8.92 29.50
N ASN A 130 3.53 9.95 29.07
CA ASN A 130 2.45 10.60 29.82
C ASN A 130 1.08 9.99 29.49
N GLY A 131 1.03 8.97 28.63
CA GLY A 131 -0.21 8.33 28.18
C GLY A 131 -0.92 9.06 27.03
N LEU A 132 -0.35 10.16 26.50
CA LEU A 132 -0.93 10.84 25.35
C LEU A 132 -0.80 9.98 24.09
N GLN A 133 -1.90 9.76 23.43
CA GLN A 133 -1.99 8.96 22.22
C GLN A 133 -2.06 9.85 20.97
N LYS A 134 -1.25 9.52 19.96
CA LYS A 134 -1.24 10.17 18.66
C LYS A 134 -1.36 9.12 17.57
N ARG A 135 -2.23 9.36 16.61
CA ARG A 135 -2.32 8.52 15.42
C ARG A 135 -1.16 8.86 14.47
N ILE A 136 -0.45 7.84 14.04
CA ILE A 136 0.65 7.93 13.08
C ILE A 136 0.28 7.12 11.84
N LYS A 137 0.26 7.76 10.68
CA LYS A 137 0.18 7.07 9.39
C LYS A 137 1.59 6.72 8.93
N ILE A 138 1.77 5.53 8.38
CA ILE A 138 3.03 5.14 7.73
C ILE A 138 2.80 5.14 6.24
N HIS A 139 3.68 5.81 5.52
CA HIS A 139 3.62 5.90 4.07
C HIS A 139 4.64 5.00 3.38
N LEU A 140 5.85 4.93 3.93
CA LEU A 140 6.93 4.09 3.39
C LEU A 140 7.61 3.35 4.54
N SER A 141 7.98 2.11 4.28
CA SER A 141 8.67 1.24 5.24
C SER A 141 9.58 0.25 4.53
N GLU A 142 10.46 -0.37 5.28
CA GLU A 142 11.27 -1.51 4.88
C GLU A 142 11.18 -2.62 5.91
N VAL A 143 11.40 -3.86 5.48
CA VAL A 143 11.53 -5.02 6.35
C VAL A 143 13.00 -5.20 6.71
N ILE A 144 13.32 -5.15 8.00
CA ILE A 144 14.67 -5.38 8.53
C ILE A 144 14.68 -6.74 9.24
N LYS A 145 15.65 -7.58 8.88
CA LYS A 145 15.85 -8.86 9.57
C LYS A 145 16.21 -8.61 11.03
N SER A 146 15.58 -9.35 11.92
CA SER A 146 15.80 -9.23 13.36
C SER A 146 15.49 -10.53 14.08
N ASP A 147 16.31 -10.84 15.09
CA ASP A 147 16.09 -11.94 16.01
C ASP A 147 15.36 -11.51 17.29
N SER A 148 14.93 -10.24 17.37
CA SER A 148 14.21 -9.69 18.53
C SER A 148 12.83 -10.34 18.64
N LYS A 149 12.50 -10.83 19.85
CA LYS A 149 11.21 -11.47 20.14
C LYS A 149 10.25 -10.56 20.92
N GLN A 150 10.70 -9.35 21.30
CA GLN A 150 9.86 -8.44 22.08
C GLN A 150 8.95 -7.66 21.16
N LEU A 151 7.77 -8.23 20.88
CA LEU A 151 6.74 -7.65 20.04
C LEU A 151 6.43 -6.20 20.43
N THR A 152 6.21 -5.34 19.45
CA THR A 152 5.91 -3.90 19.56
C THR A 152 7.01 -3.06 20.20
N SER A 153 8.18 -3.63 20.51
CA SER A 153 9.29 -2.81 21.00
C SER A 153 9.79 -1.87 19.92
N ILE A 154 10.12 -0.66 20.34
CA ILE A 154 10.63 0.39 19.47
C ILE A 154 12.15 0.42 19.59
N LYS A 155 12.86 0.39 18.46
CA LYS A 155 14.30 0.57 18.37
C LYS A 155 14.60 1.84 17.58
N THR A 156 15.41 2.71 18.14
CA THR A 156 15.78 3.98 17.52
C THR A 156 17.06 4.55 18.12
N ASP A 157 17.80 5.30 17.32
CA ASP A 157 18.90 6.15 17.75
C ASP A 157 18.45 7.59 18.05
N ASN A 158 17.15 7.87 17.87
CA ASN A 158 16.56 9.20 17.94
C ASN A 158 17.15 10.23 16.93
N LYS A 159 17.70 9.75 15.82
CA LYS A 159 18.31 10.59 14.76
C LYS A 159 17.93 10.13 13.37
N SER A 160 18.21 8.86 13.05
CA SER A 160 18.18 8.37 11.66
C SER A 160 17.21 7.21 11.41
N TYR A 161 16.79 6.46 12.43
CA TYR A 161 15.87 5.33 12.24
C TYR A 161 14.88 5.15 13.38
N LEU A 162 13.76 4.56 13.07
CA LEU A 162 12.77 4.07 14.01
C LEU A 162 12.20 2.75 13.47
N ASN A 163 12.51 1.67 14.19
CA ASN A 163 12.06 0.33 13.86
C ASN A 163 11.07 -0.18 14.92
N ILE A 164 10.08 -0.94 14.49
CA ILE A 164 9.10 -1.57 15.37
C ILE A 164 9.19 -3.08 15.17
N VAL A 165 9.38 -3.83 16.26
CA VAL A 165 9.46 -5.29 16.24
C VAL A 165 8.08 -5.90 15.99
N THR A 166 8.03 -6.82 15.05
CA THR A 166 6.84 -7.59 14.67
C THR A 166 6.97 -9.06 15.09
N SER A 167 6.09 -9.94 14.63
CA SER A 167 6.13 -11.36 15.01
C SER A 167 7.38 -12.10 14.55
N ASN A 168 8.11 -11.63 13.53
CA ASN A 168 9.25 -12.34 12.97
C ASN A 168 10.47 -11.47 12.58
N ASN A 169 10.28 -10.18 12.39
CA ASN A 169 11.30 -9.22 11.92
C ASN A 169 10.96 -7.84 12.45
N GLU A 170 11.52 -6.79 11.86
CA GLU A 170 11.21 -5.39 12.19
C GLU A 170 10.68 -4.65 10.97
N ILE A 171 9.82 -3.68 11.21
CA ILE A 171 9.44 -2.65 10.25
C ILE A 171 10.27 -1.40 10.55
N SER A 172 11.10 -1.00 9.60
CA SER A 172 11.75 0.31 9.58
C SER A 172 10.83 1.33 8.93
N ILE A 173 10.51 2.39 9.63
CA ILE A 173 9.65 3.47 9.12
C ILE A 173 10.54 4.47 8.38
N LEU A 174 10.23 4.74 7.10
CA LEU A 174 10.99 5.68 6.27
C LEU A 174 10.26 7.03 6.15
N ASN A 175 8.94 6.99 5.97
CA ASN A 175 8.11 8.19 5.84
C ASN A 175 6.81 7.99 6.61
N LEU A 176 6.41 9.01 7.34
CA LEU A 176 5.23 8.97 8.20
C LEU A 176 4.50 10.31 8.22
N GLN A 177 3.29 10.29 8.79
CA GLN A 177 2.52 11.49 9.09
C GLN A 177 1.91 11.38 10.48
N ALA A 178 2.35 12.23 11.40
CA ALA A 178 1.69 12.38 12.69
C ALA A 178 0.38 13.18 12.54
N GLU A 179 -0.59 12.92 13.41
CA GLU A 179 -1.87 13.60 13.42
C GLU A 179 -1.71 15.12 13.47
N GLY A 180 -2.40 15.83 12.56
CA GLY A 180 -2.33 17.29 12.43
C GLY A 180 -1.03 17.83 11.80
N LYS A 181 -0.14 16.98 11.27
CA LYS A 181 1.11 17.35 10.62
C LYS A 181 1.13 16.95 9.15
N ASN A 182 2.05 17.54 8.39
CA ASN A 182 2.36 17.09 7.05
C ASN A 182 3.18 15.80 7.08
N PRO A 183 3.15 14.99 5.99
CA PRO A 183 4.09 13.88 5.82
C PRO A 183 5.54 14.34 5.94
N MET A 184 6.39 13.50 6.55
CA MET A 184 7.80 13.81 6.79
C MET A 184 8.62 12.52 6.81
N THR A 185 9.94 12.66 6.58
CA THR A 185 10.86 11.53 6.74
C THR A 185 11.04 11.19 8.21
N ILE A 186 11.57 10.00 8.49
CA ILE A 186 11.81 9.59 9.88
C ILE A 186 12.80 10.49 10.58
N GLU A 187 13.82 10.98 9.90
CA GLU A 187 14.82 11.90 10.46
C GLU A 187 14.16 13.22 10.89
N GLN A 188 13.30 13.79 10.04
CA GLN A 188 12.54 15.00 10.35
C GLN A 188 11.61 14.79 11.56
N PHE A 189 10.97 13.62 11.64
CA PHE A 189 10.12 13.29 12.77
C PHE A 189 10.93 13.22 14.08
N LEU A 190 12.08 12.55 14.08
CA LEU A 190 12.93 12.36 15.25
C LEU A 190 13.62 13.66 15.74
N GLN A 191 13.85 14.65 14.85
CA GLN A 191 14.32 15.98 15.26
C GLN A 191 13.36 16.70 16.21
N GLY A 192 12.05 16.48 16.05
CA GLY A 192 11.02 17.12 16.87
C GLY A 192 10.36 16.22 17.91
N ASN A 193 10.69 14.93 17.94
CA ASN A 193 10.05 13.95 18.82
C ASN A 193 11.09 12.96 19.35
N LYS A 194 11.41 13.07 20.62
CA LYS A 194 12.31 12.13 21.30
C LYS A 194 11.50 10.90 21.72
N ILE A 195 11.87 9.73 21.20
CA ILE A 195 11.27 8.45 21.55
C ILE A 195 12.06 7.83 22.71
N THR A 196 11.38 7.45 23.76
CA THR A 196 11.95 6.80 24.95
C THR A 196 11.43 5.35 25.04
N ASN A 197 12.04 4.54 25.90
CA ASN A 197 11.60 3.16 26.17
C ASN A 197 10.19 3.07 26.78
N ASN A 198 9.62 4.21 27.22
CA ASN A 198 8.28 4.28 27.78
C ASN A 198 7.19 4.52 26.72
N HIS A 199 7.57 4.83 25.47
CA HIS A 199 6.63 4.90 24.37
C HIS A 199 6.10 3.52 24.04
N LYS A 200 4.79 3.45 23.72
CA LYS A 200 4.11 2.21 23.37
C LYS A 200 3.47 2.30 21.98
N VAL A 201 3.53 1.22 21.28
CA VAL A 201 2.84 1.02 20.01
C VAL A 201 1.55 0.25 20.29
N LEU A 202 0.39 0.82 19.85
CA LEU A 202 -0.96 0.29 20.10
C LEU A 202 -1.71 -0.01 18.80
#